data_215531d244f060cc28379173a4fb9e13
#
_entry.id   215531d244f060cc28379173a4fb9e13
#
_cell.length_a   1.000
_cell.length_b   1.000
_cell.length_c   1.000
_cell.angle_alpha   90.00
_cell.angle_beta   90.00
_cell.angle_gamma   90.00
#
_symmetry.space_group_name_H-M   'P 1'
#
loop_
_entity.id
_entity.type
_entity.pdbx_description
1 polymer ?
#
loop_
_entity_poly.entity_id
_entity_poly.type
_entity_poly.pdbx_seq_one_letter_code
_entity_poly.pdbx_strand_id
1 'polypeptide(L)'
;PCSSDVHTVWAGALGDRHDMILGHEAVGEIVEVGSLVKDFKVGDKVIVPAITPDWNSLEAQAGYSMHSGGMLAGWKFSNFKDGVFAEYFHVNDADGNLALLPDDVDPIEAVMLCDMVPTGVHGAELADIKFGDSVCVIGIGPVGLMAVRASAIRGASRLFAVGSRPNCIEVAKDFGATDIINYKN
;
A
#
# COMPACT_ATOMS: atom_id res chain seq x y z
N PRO A 1 -6.37 -8.51 -1.40
CA PRO A 1 -5.79 -8.57 -2.74
C PRO A 1 -5.90 -7.22 -3.45
N CYS A 2 -4.80 -6.79 -4.03
CA CYS A 2 -4.68 -5.56 -4.80
C CYS A 2 -4.97 -5.80 -6.28
N SER A 3 -5.29 -4.73 -7.03
CA SER A 3 -5.43 -4.82 -8.49
C SER A 3 -4.11 -5.21 -9.18
N SER A 4 -2.97 -4.95 -8.56
CA SER A 4 -1.67 -5.37 -9.08
C SER A 4 -1.51 -6.90 -9.10
N ASP A 5 -2.08 -7.63 -8.14
CA ASP A 5 -2.10 -9.10 -8.18
C ASP A 5 -2.86 -9.60 -9.41
N VAL A 6 -4.00 -8.94 -9.73
CA VAL A 6 -4.79 -9.26 -10.94
C VAL A 6 -4.00 -8.97 -12.21
N HIS A 7 -3.34 -7.81 -12.28
CA HIS A 7 -2.51 -7.44 -13.45
C HIS A 7 -1.30 -8.35 -13.61
N THR A 8 -0.73 -8.85 -12.53
CA THR A 8 0.36 -9.82 -12.57
C THR A 8 -0.09 -11.11 -13.27
N VAL A 9 -1.28 -11.63 -12.92
CA VAL A 9 -1.82 -12.86 -13.52
C VAL A 9 -2.27 -12.66 -14.97
N TRP A 10 -3.04 -11.59 -15.24
CA TRP A 10 -3.71 -11.42 -16.53
C TRP A 10 -2.85 -10.73 -17.59
N ALA A 11 -2.00 -9.80 -17.20
CA ALA A 11 -1.21 -8.99 -18.11
C ALA A 11 0.29 -9.31 -18.05
N GLY A 12 0.73 -10.24 -17.20
CA GLY A 12 2.14 -10.57 -17.04
C GLY A 12 2.97 -9.36 -16.58
N ALA A 13 2.41 -8.51 -15.70
CA ALA A 13 3.02 -7.23 -15.33
C ALA A 13 4.42 -7.35 -14.73
N LEU A 14 4.74 -8.50 -14.10
CA LEU A 14 6.06 -8.80 -13.54
C LEU A 14 6.95 -9.65 -14.46
N GLY A 15 6.57 -9.81 -15.73
CA GLY A 15 7.28 -10.62 -16.70
C GLY A 15 7.00 -12.11 -16.55
N ASP A 16 7.89 -12.92 -17.13
CA ASP A 16 7.76 -14.37 -17.23
C ASP A 16 8.15 -15.04 -15.90
N ARG A 17 7.20 -15.08 -14.95
CA ARG A 17 7.37 -15.69 -13.62
C ARG A 17 6.38 -16.82 -13.44
N HIS A 18 6.88 -17.95 -12.94
CA HIS A 18 6.11 -19.16 -12.72
C HIS A 18 6.27 -19.65 -11.27
N ASP A 19 5.29 -20.42 -10.80
CA ASP A 19 5.33 -21.13 -9.51
C ASP A 19 5.57 -20.20 -8.30
N MET A 20 5.05 -18.98 -8.36
CA MET A 20 5.23 -17.96 -7.33
C MET A 20 3.91 -17.68 -6.61
N ILE A 21 3.94 -17.64 -5.28
CA ILE A 21 2.80 -17.22 -4.47
C ILE A 21 2.63 -15.70 -4.61
N LEU A 22 1.39 -15.26 -4.83
CA LEU A 22 1.04 -13.84 -4.94
C LEU A 22 0.71 -13.21 -3.58
N GLY A 23 0.37 -11.92 -3.62
CA GLY A 23 -0.04 -11.14 -2.46
C GLY A 23 1.09 -10.35 -1.81
N HIS A 24 0.77 -9.14 -1.36
CA HIS A 24 1.73 -8.23 -0.73
C HIS A 24 1.12 -7.38 0.39
N GLU A 25 -0.10 -7.72 0.81
CA GLU A 25 -0.81 -7.04 1.90
C GLU A 25 -1.20 -8.06 2.96
N ALA A 26 -0.64 -7.97 4.15
CA ALA A 26 -0.94 -8.91 5.22
C ALA A 26 -0.93 -8.27 6.61
N VAL A 27 -1.78 -8.81 7.46
CA VAL A 27 -1.68 -8.72 8.90
C VAL A 27 -1.51 -10.15 9.42
N GLY A 28 -0.62 -10.35 10.35
CA GLY A 28 -0.32 -11.69 10.84
C GLY A 28 0.23 -11.71 12.25
N GLU A 29 0.52 -12.91 12.71
CA GLU A 29 1.19 -13.16 13.98
C GLU A 29 2.58 -13.78 13.73
N ILE A 30 3.57 -13.29 14.45
CA ILE A 30 4.93 -13.79 14.33
C ILE A 30 5.03 -15.18 14.97
N VAL A 31 5.42 -16.18 14.19
CA VAL A 31 5.59 -17.55 14.68
C VAL A 31 7.08 -17.94 14.85
N GLU A 32 7.97 -17.24 14.16
CA GLU A 32 9.41 -17.44 14.25
C GLU A 32 10.15 -16.13 13.98
N VAL A 33 11.28 -15.90 14.67
CA VAL A 33 12.15 -14.74 14.47
C VAL A 33 13.59 -15.18 14.21
N GLY A 34 14.24 -14.51 13.26
CA GLY A 34 15.66 -14.68 13.01
C GLY A 34 16.52 -14.12 14.15
N SER A 35 17.74 -14.62 14.30
CA SER A 35 18.67 -14.26 15.39
C SER A 35 19.09 -12.78 15.41
N LEU A 36 18.87 -12.04 14.33
CA LEU A 36 19.20 -10.63 14.20
C LEU A 36 18.03 -9.69 14.52
N VAL A 37 16.80 -10.20 14.62
CA VAL A 37 15.60 -9.42 14.96
C VAL A 37 15.67 -9.01 16.42
N LYS A 38 15.42 -7.74 16.72
CA LYS A 38 15.54 -7.15 18.06
C LYS A 38 14.23 -6.58 18.58
N ASP A 39 13.41 -6.03 17.70
CA ASP A 39 12.25 -5.24 18.06
C ASP A 39 10.94 -6.05 18.09
N PHE A 40 10.99 -7.30 17.64
CA PHE A 40 9.84 -8.20 17.56
C PHE A 40 10.12 -9.55 18.20
N LYS A 41 9.06 -10.21 18.68
CA LYS A 41 9.09 -11.56 19.25
C LYS A 41 7.95 -12.42 18.74
N VAL A 42 8.05 -13.72 18.93
CA VAL A 42 6.96 -14.69 18.65
C VAL A 42 5.72 -14.30 19.43
N GLY A 43 4.56 -14.34 18.77
CA GLY A 43 3.26 -13.96 19.28
C GLY A 43 2.89 -12.49 19.06
N ASP A 44 3.80 -11.64 18.57
CA ASP A 44 3.46 -10.27 18.22
C ASP A 44 2.56 -10.26 16.98
N LYS A 45 1.47 -9.49 17.05
CA LYS A 45 0.62 -9.20 15.89
C LYS A 45 1.16 -8.01 15.13
N VAL A 46 1.28 -8.14 13.82
CA VAL A 46 1.98 -7.17 12.99
C VAL A 46 1.25 -6.84 11.71
N ILE A 47 1.43 -5.61 11.25
CA ILE A 47 1.07 -5.13 9.92
C ILE A 47 2.29 -5.30 9.03
N VAL A 48 2.11 -5.90 7.87
CA VAL A 48 3.18 -6.20 6.91
C VAL A 48 3.00 -5.31 5.67
N PRO A 49 3.88 -4.32 5.45
CA PRO A 49 3.75 -3.42 4.31
C PRO A 49 4.09 -4.12 2.99
N ALA A 50 3.50 -3.63 1.90
CA ALA A 50 3.76 -4.12 0.56
C ALA A 50 5.23 -3.93 0.13
N ILE A 51 5.84 -2.83 0.58
CA ILE A 51 7.23 -2.49 0.30
C ILE A 51 8.09 -2.87 1.50
N THR A 52 9.02 -3.80 1.29
CA THR A 52 9.94 -4.32 2.33
C THR A 52 11.38 -4.16 1.86
N PRO A 53 11.92 -2.92 1.88
CA PRO A 53 13.25 -2.64 1.37
C PRO A 53 14.37 -3.22 2.26
N ASP A 54 15.58 -3.25 1.71
CA ASP A 54 16.79 -3.25 2.51
C ASP A 54 17.08 -1.79 2.92
N TRP A 55 16.92 -1.50 4.21
CA TRP A 55 17.13 -0.17 4.75
C TRP A 55 18.60 0.27 4.75
N ASN A 56 19.55 -0.64 4.51
CA ASN A 56 20.97 -0.33 4.36
C ASN A 56 21.33 0.03 2.90
N SER A 57 20.40 -0.10 1.96
CA SER A 57 20.63 0.31 0.57
C SER A 57 20.78 1.83 0.45
N LEU A 58 21.56 2.28 -0.53
CA LEU A 58 21.76 3.72 -0.79
C LEU A 58 20.44 4.40 -1.16
N GLU A 59 19.59 3.72 -1.92
CA GLU A 59 18.30 4.23 -2.32
C GLU A 59 17.40 4.47 -1.10
N ALA A 60 17.32 3.50 -0.18
CA ALA A 60 16.51 3.65 1.02
C ALA A 60 17.03 4.78 1.93
N GLN A 61 18.35 4.89 2.09
CA GLN A 61 18.98 5.97 2.87
C GLN A 61 18.77 7.36 2.23
N ALA A 62 18.62 7.41 0.90
CA ALA A 62 18.29 8.63 0.17
C ALA A 62 16.78 8.95 0.14
N GLY A 63 15.93 8.15 0.80
CA GLY A 63 14.47 8.35 0.84
C GLY A 63 13.68 7.66 -0.27
N TYR A 64 14.34 6.85 -1.09
CA TYR A 64 13.73 6.11 -2.20
C TYR A 64 13.62 4.61 -1.89
N SER A 65 13.09 4.26 -0.73
CA SER A 65 13.03 2.88 -0.21
C SER A 65 12.35 1.89 -1.18
N MET A 66 11.37 2.34 -1.95
CA MET A 66 10.71 1.53 -2.98
C MET A 66 11.66 1.07 -4.09
N HIS A 67 12.78 1.75 -4.28
CA HIS A 67 13.80 1.43 -5.29
C HIS A 67 15.03 0.72 -4.70
N SER A 68 14.97 0.25 -3.47
CA SER A 68 16.05 -0.48 -2.80
C SER A 68 16.52 -1.69 -3.62
N GLY A 69 17.73 -1.59 -4.19
CA GLY A 69 18.29 -2.62 -5.06
C GLY A 69 17.88 -2.55 -6.54
N GLY A 70 17.26 -1.44 -6.96
CA GLY A 70 16.86 -1.18 -8.35
C GLY A 70 15.42 -0.67 -8.48
N MET A 71 14.98 -0.43 -9.71
CA MET A 71 13.64 0.09 -9.96
C MET A 71 12.56 -0.83 -9.38
N LEU A 72 11.79 -0.32 -8.41
CA LEU A 72 10.74 -1.01 -7.66
C LEU A 72 11.19 -2.30 -6.94
N ALA A 73 12.49 -2.49 -6.72
CA ALA A 73 13.01 -3.71 -6.09
C ALA A 73 12.76 -3.77 -4.58
N GLY A 74 12.33 -2.69 -3.95
CA GLY A 74 11.80 -2.69 -2.59
C GLY A 74 10.47 -3.45 -2.46
N TRP A 75 9.70 -3.56 -3.55
CA TRP A 75 8.54 -4.45 -3.63
C TRP A 75 9.01 -5.89 -3.86
N LYS A 76 9.22 -6.64 -2.79
CA LYS A 76 9.79 -8.00 -2.86
C LYS A 76 8.75 -9.09 -2.98
N PHE A 77 7.61 -8.98 -2.29
CA PHE A 77 6.52 -9.96 -2.34
C PHE A 77 5.95 -10.10 -3.75
N SER A 78 5.76 -11.33 -4.21
CA SER A 78 5.28 -11.65 -5.56
C SER A 78 6.19 -11.17 -6.69
N ASN A 79 7.32 -10.54 -6.38
CA ASN A 79 8.26 -9.99 -7.35
C ASN A 79 9.63 -10.69 -7.30
N PHE A 80 10.27 -10.75 -6.14
CA PHE A 80 11.58 -11.39 -5.94
C PHE A 80 11.51 -12.59 -5.01
N LYS A 81 10.41 -12.75 -4.28
CA LYS A 81 10.13 -13.87 -3.40
C LYS A 81 8.63 -14.13 -3.36
N ASP A 82 8.22 -15.26 -2.80
CA ASP A 82 6.83 -15.59 -2.57
C ASP A 82 6.10 -14.51 -1.79
N GLY A 83 4.85 -14.29 -2.18
CA GLY A 83 3.95 -13.33 -1.56
C GLY A 83 3.23 -13.88 -0.33
N VAL A 84 2.25 -13.12 0.13
CA VAL A 84 1.58 -13.35 1.41
C VAL A 84 0.26 -14.15 1.32
N PHE A 85 -0.14 -14.63 0.13
CA PHE A 85 -1.33 -15.50 0.00
C PHE A 85 -1.02 -16.94 0.43
N ALA A 86 -0.54 -17.10 1.66
CA ALA A 86 -0.10 -18.33 2.26
C ALA A 86 -0.42 -18.36 3.76
N GLU A 87 -0.42 -19.54 4.36
CA GLU A 87 -0.57 -19.69 5.82
C GLU A 87 0.65 -19.14 6.56
N TYR A 88 1.83 -19.27 5.96
CA TYR A 88 3.11 -18.76 6.48
C TYR A 88 3.88 -18.09 5.36
N PHE A 89 4.53 -16.98 5.67
CA PHE A 89 5.40 -16.27 4.76
C PHE A 89 6.55 -15.59 5.52
N HIS A 90 7.62 -15.27 4.82
CA HIS A 90 8.83 -14.67 5.41
C HIS A 90 8.87 -13.16 5.13
N VAL A 91 9.15 -12.36 6.16
CA VAL A 91 9.46 -10.93 6.04
C VAL A 91 10.95 -10.72 6.26
N ASN A 92 11.62 -10.10 5.30
CA ASN A 92 13.02 -9.71 5.42
C ASN A 92 13.15 -8.42 6.24
N ASP A 93 14.29 -8.28 6.95
CA ASP A 93 14.63 -7.06 7.68
C ASP A 93 13.48 -6.58 8.59
N ALA A 94 12.96 -7.50 9.42
CA ALA A 94 11.71 -7.35 10.16
C ALA A 94 11.67 -6.07 11.00
N ASP A 95 12.75 -5.70 11.67
CA ASP A 95 12.82 -4.51 12.54
C ASP A 95 12.56 -3.20 11.77
N GLY A 96 12.87 -3.17 10.46
CA GLY A 96 12.60 -2.04 9.59
C GLY A 96 11.32 -2.15 8.75
N ASN A 97 10.74 -3.36 8.67
CA ASN A 97 9.68 -3.69 7.71
C ASN A 97 8.38 -4.18 8.34
N LEU A 98 8.24 -4.13 9.64
CA LEU A 98 7.00 -4.47 10.33
C LEU A 98 6.55 -3.32 11.23
N ALA A 99 5.26 -3.29 11.51
CA ALA A 99 4.69 -2.46 12.56
C ALA A 99 3.81 -3.32 13.46
N LEU A 100 3.86 -3.08 14.77
CA LEU A 100 2.94 -3.72 15.71
C LEU A 100 1.51 -3.30 15.38
N LEU A 101 0.60 -4.28 15.36
CA LEU A 101 -0.83 -4.01 15.26
C LEU A 101 -1.32 -3.54 16.65
N PRO A 102 -1.88 -2.31 16.76
CA PRO A 102 -2.47 -1.86 18.03
C PRO A 102 -3.64 -2.76 18.46
N ASP A 103 -3.81 -2.96 19.75
CA ASP A 103 -4.83 -3.86 20.31
C ASP A 103 -6.27 -3.40 20.00
N ASP A 104 -6.48 -2.12 19.78
CA ASP A 104 -7.77 -1.49 19.49
C ASP A 104 -8.07 -1.38 17.98
N VAL A 105 -7.21 -1.90 17.13
CA VAL A 105 -7.41 -1.89 15.66
C VAL A 105 -7.80 -3.28 15.17
N ASP A 106 -8.93 -3.35 14.46
CA ASP A 106 -9.37 -4.60 13.83
C ASP A 106 -8.36 -5.03 12.74
N PRO A 107 -7.86 -6.28 12.78
CA PRO A 107 -6.93 -6.79 11.76
C PRO A 107 -7.45 -6.68 10.31
N ILE A 108 -8.77 -6.80 10.12
CA ILE A 108 -9.38 -6.69 8.78
C ILE A 108 -9.28 -5.25 8.26
N GLU A 109 -9.49 -4.27 9.12
CA GLU A 109 -9.32 -2.85 8.77
C GLU A 109 -7.84 -2.51 8.59
N ALA A 110 -6.97 -3.07 9.43
CA ALA A 110 -5.53 -2.84 9.38
C ALA A 110 -4.87 -3.29 8.05
N VAL A 111 -5.46 -4.25 7.32
CA VAL A 111 -4.94 -4.66 5.99
C VAL A 111 -4.86 -3.48 5.02
N MET A 112 -5.71 -2.47 5.15
CA MET A 112 -5.65 -1.27 4.30
C MET A 112 -4.37 -0.45 4.52
N LEU A 113 -3.74 -0.59 5.68
CA LEU A 113 -2.49 0.09 6.05
C LEU A 113 -1.25 -0.56 5.40
N CYS A 114 -1.40 -1.74 4.81
CA CYS A 114 -0.28 -2.45 4.18
C CYS A 114 0.13 -1.84 2.84
N ASP A 115 -0.84 -1.32 2.07
CA ASP A 115 -0.61 -0.76 0.72
C ASP A 115 -1.52 0.45 0.44
N MET A 116 -2.83 0.27 0.47
CA MET A 116 -3.81 1.22 -0.08
C MET A 116 -3.68 2.61 0.54
N VAL A 117 -3.61 2.69 1.86
CA VAL A 117 -3.50 3.95 2.59
C VAL A 117 -2.15 4.61 2.33
N PRO A 118 -0.98 3.97 2.59
CA PRO A 118 0.30 4.62 2.37
C PRO A 118 0.53 4.98 0.90
N THR A 119 0.07 4.17 -0.06
CA THR A 119 0.18 4.48 -1.49
C THR A 119 -0.66 5.71 -1.86
N GLY A 120 -1.89 5.81 -1.36
CA GLY A 120 -2.73 6.99 -1.59
C GLY A 120 -2.19 8.26 -0.95
N VAL A 121 -1.67 8.15 0.28
CA VAL A 121 -0.99 9.26 0.99
C VAL A 121 0.25 9.71 0.24
N HIS A 122 1.10 8.77 -0.18
CA HIS A 122 2.32 9.06 -0.94
C HIS A 122 2.01 9.76 -2.27
N GLY A 123 0.94 9.35 -2.98
CA GLY A 123 0.48 10.06 -4.17
C GLY A 123 0.11 11.51 -3.91
N ALA A 124 -0.57 11.79 -2.79
CA ALA A 124 -0.90 13.16 -2.38
C ALA A 124 0.35 13.96 -1.95
N GLU A 125 1.36 13.31 -1.38
CA GLU A 125 2.65 13.92 -1.04
C GLU A 125 3.44 14.29 -2.28
N LEU A 126 3.56 13.38 -3.24
CA LEU A 126 4.27 13.62 -4.50
C LEU A 126 3.61 14.73 -5.34
N ALA A 127 2.28 14.87 -5.24
CA ALA A 127 1.56 15.98 -5.87
C ALA A 127 1.79 17.32 -5.15
N ASP A 128 2.48 17.32 -4.03
CA ASP A 128 2.83 18.50 -3.22
C ASP A 128 1.63 19.40 -2.89
N ILE A 129 0.48 18.76 -2.59
CA ILE A 129 -0.80 19.45 -2.36
C ILE A 129 -0.68 20.43 -1.20
N LYS A 130 -1.04 21.68 -1.47
CA LYS A 130 -1.09 22.79 -0.51
C LYS A 130 -2.52 23.10 -0.10
N PHE A 131 -2.65 23.74 1.05
CA PHE A 131 -3.95 24.27 1.49
C PHE A 131 -4.55 25.21 0.44
N GLY A 132 -5.78 24.94 0.06
CA GLY A 132 -6.50 25.75 -0.93
C GLY A 132 -6.38 25.27 -2.38
N ASP A 133 -5.56 24.27 -2.68
CA ASP A 133 -5.38 23.75 -4.03
C ASP A 133 -6.65 23.10 -4.59
N SER A 134 -6.76 23.10 -5.91
CA SER A 134 -7.72 22.25 -6.65
C SER A 134 -7.01 20.97 -7.11
N VAL A 135 -7.54 19.82 -6.69
CA VAL A 135 -6.94 18.50 -6.95
C VAL A 135 -7.89 17.63 -7.76
N CYS A 136 -7.37 16.86 -8.68
CA CYS A 136 -8.12 15.86 -9.44
C CYS A 136 -7.51 14.47 -9.23
N VAL A 137 -8.31 13.56 -8.68
CA VAL A 137 -7.94 12.14 -8.53
C VAL A 137 -8.63 11.34 -9.62
N ILE A 138 -7.84 10.77 -10.53
CA ILE A 138 -8.33 9.96 -11.65
C ILE A 138 -8.25 8.49 -11.29
N GLY A 139 -9.42 7.82 -11.20
CA GLY A 139 -9.52 6.44 -10.78
C GLY A 139 -9.74 6.30 -9.27
N ILE A 140 -11.01 6.20 -8.87
CA ILE A 140 -11.42 6.03 -7.47
C ILE A 140 -11.64 4.56 -7.11
N GLY A 141 -10.63 3.72 -7.39
CA GLY A 141 -10.46 2.41 -6.76
C GLY A 141 -9.93 2.57 -5.33
N PRO A 142 -9.56 1.48 -4.63
CA PRO A 142 -9.11 1.56 -3.23
C PRO A 142 -7.98 2.58 -3.00
N VAL A 143 -6.90 2.53 -3.78
CA VAL A 143 -5.79 3.50 -3.70
C VAL A 143 -6.26 4.92 -4.01
N GLY A 144 -7.08 5.11 -5.07
CA GLY A 144 -7.59 6.44 -5.42
C GLY A 144 -8.50 7.03 -4.36
N LEU A 145 -9.31 6.22 -3.68
CA LEU A 145 -10.11 6.65 -2.54
C LEU A 145 -9.22 7.14 -1.38
N MET A 146 -8.11 6.45 -1.10
CA MET A 146 -7.15 6.90 -0.09
C MET A 146 -6.44 8.20 -0.52
N ALA A 147 -6.15 8.36 -1.82
CA ALA A 147 -5.62 9.61 -2.36
C ALA A 147 -6.63 10.78 -2.24
N VAL A 148 -7.92 10.52 -2.45
CA VAL A 148 -9.00 11.49 -2.18
C VAL A 148 -8.97 11.91 -0.71
N ARG A 149 -8.96 10.94 0.21
CA ARG A 149 -8.92 11.22 1.64
C ARG A 149 -7.67 12.00 2.06
N ALA A 150 -6.51 11.58 1.58
CA ALA A 150 -5.24 12.25 1.85
C ALA A 150 -5.22 13.70 1.32
N SER A 151 -5.77 13.93 0.12
CA SER A 151 -5.89 15.27 -0.47
C SER A 151 -6.81 16.18 0.36
N ALA A 152 -7.93 15.66 0.85
CA ALA A 152 -8.83 16.39 1.73
C ALA A 152 -8.14 16.77 3.05
N ILE A 153 -7.42 15.83 3.68
CA ILE A 153 -6.66 16.08 4.93
C ILE A 153 -5.57 17.14 4.72
N ARG A 154 -4.93 17.17 3.54
CA ARG A 154 -3.92 18.20 3.20
C ARG A 154 -4.51 19.56 2.89
N GLY A 155 -5.84 19.68 2.86
CA GLY A 155 -6.55 20.95 2.73
C GLY A 155 -6.85 21.37 1.30
N ALA A 156 -7.01 20.44 0.38
CA ALA A 156 -7.55 20.73 -0.95
C ALA A 156 -8.89 21.43 -0.83
N SER A 157 -9.05 22.61 -1.48
CA SER A 157 -10.29 23.40 -1.44
C SER A 157 -11.33 22.88 -2.42
N ARG A 158 -10.88 22.28 -3.50
CA ARG A 158 -11.71 21.65 -4.52
C ARG A 158 -11.11 20.30 -4.91
N LEU A 159 -11.90 19.23 -4.78
CA LEU A 159 -11.41 17.86 -4.94
C LEU A 159 -12.32 17.10 -5.90
N PHE A 160 -11.83 16.94 -7.13
CA PHE A 160 -12.49 16.19 -8.18
C PHE A 160 -12.13 14.71 -8.08
N ALA A 161 -13.14 13.86 -8.02
CA ALA A 161 -12.98 12.41 -8.03
C ALA A 161 -13.56 11.83 -9.32
N VAL A 162 -12.71 11.21 -10.14
CA VAL A 162 -13.08 10.67 -11.46
C VAL A 162 -13.26 9.16 -11.38
N GLY A 163 -14.49 8.68 -11.59
CA GLY A 163 -14.81 7.25 -11.55
C GLY A 163 -16.30 7.00 -11.82
N SER A 164 -16.67 5.74 -12.04
CA SER A 164 -18.03 5.41 -12.49
C SER A 164 -18.76 4.39 -11.60
N ARG A 165 -18.06 3.73 -10.64
CA ARG A 165 -18.70 2.73 -9.77
C ARG A 165 -19.48 3.43 -8.65
N PRO A 166 -20.80 3.17 -8.49
CA PRO A 166 -21.64 3.89 -7.53
C PRO A 166 -21.09 3.88 -6.09
N ASN A 167 -20.72 2.71 -5.58
CA ASN A 167 -20.17 2.57 -4.23
C ASN A 167 -18.87 3.36 -4.02
N CYS A 168 -17.98 3.41 -5.03
CA CYS A 168 -16.76 4.20 -4.95
C CYS A 168 -17.05 5.70 -4.98
N ILE A 169 -18.09 6.12 -5.71
CA ILE A 169 -18.53 7.53 -5.76
C ILE A 169 -19.05 7.97 -4.38
N GLU A 170 -19.83 7.13 -3.70
CA GLU A 170 -20.32 7.42 -2.34
C GLU A 170 -19.16 7.59 -1.36
N VAL A 171 -18.26 6.61 -1.32
CA VAL A 171 -17.07 6.68 -0.46
C VAL A 171 -16.18 7.88 -0.79
N ALA A 172 -16.02 8.24 -2.07
CA ALA A 172 -15.25 9.42 -2.45
C ALA A 172 -15.85 10.71 -1.86
N LYS A 173 -17.18 10.83 -1.84
CA LYS A 173 -17.86 11.96 -1.20
C LYS A 173 -17.64 11.99 0.31
N ASP A 174 -17.78 10.85 0.97
CA ASP A 174 -17.52 10.70 2.41
C ASP A 174 -16.07 11.05 2.76
N PHE A 175 -15.14 10.77 1.86
CA PHE A 175 -13.72 11.08 2.00
C PHE A 175 -13.35 12.53 1.67
N GLY A 176 -14.32 13.32 1.21
CA GLY A 176 -14.18 14.77 1.02
C GLY A 176 -14.11 15.23 -0.43
N ALA A 177 -14.42 14.36 -1.41
CA ALA A 177 -14.57 14.83 -2.79
C ALA A 177 -15.70 15.86 -2.91
N THR A 178 -15.39 17.03 -3.46
CA THR A 178 -16.37 18.11 -3.67
C THR A 178 -17.12 17.95 -4.98
N ASP A 179 -16.48 17.35 -5.97
CA ASP A 179 -17.00 17.18 -7.33
C ASP A 179 -16.77 15.73 -7.81
N ILE A 180 -17.77 15.14 -8.45
CA ILE A 180 -17.68 13.81 -9.05
C ILE A 180 -17.73 13.91 -10.56
N ILE A 181 -16.78 13.29 -11.23
CA ILE A 181 -16.79 13.16 -12.68
C ILE A 181 -17.04 11.69 -13.03
N ASN A 182 -18.26 11.40 -13.46
CA ASN A 182 -18.61 10.06 -13.92
C ASN A 182 -18.40 9.97 -15.44
N TYR A 183 -17.35 9.28 -15.86
CA TYR A 183 -16.98 9.19 -17.29
C TYR A 183 -17.89 8.27 -18.12
N LYS A 184 -18.89 7.63 -17.49
CA LYS A 184 -19.89 6.80 -18.20
C LYS A 184 -21.20 7.53 -18.49
N ASN A 185 -21.35 8.74 -17.99
CA ASN A 185 -22.54 9.57 -18.18
C ASN A 185 -22.21 10.78 -19.04
#